data_daaf9a17f99fc08a1d71d0344ca79040
#
_entry.id   daaf9a17f99fc08a1d71d0344ca79040
#
_cell.length_a   1.000
_cell.length_b   1.000
_cell.length_c   1.000
_cell.angle_alpha   90.00
_cell.angle_beta   90.00
_cell.angle_gamma   90.00
#
_symmetry.space_group_name_H-M   'P 1'
#
loop_
_entity.id
_entity.type
_entity.pdbx_description
1 polymer ?
#
loop_
_entity_poly.entity_id
_entity_poly.type
_entity_poly.pdbx_seq_one_letter_code
_entity_poly.pdbx_strand_id
1 'polypeptide(L)'
;MAFRINHIHLKAPDPRKTADWYVKAFNFKILSDETRVFGDRFVRCMSEDGGIAVNISGARTGERLGSGDATPHHGLEHFGFDSANLEADIARLEKLGCPLLEGPIQVPNGPRIAFMRAPDDTRIELIETVRCVSGGCC
;
A
#
# COMPACT_ATOMS: atom_id res chain seq x y z
N MET A 1 17.68 22.33 5.22
CA MET A 1 17.29 20.92 5.38
C MET A 1 16.41 20.52 4.19
N ALA A 2 16.67 19.39 3.56
CA ALA A 2 15.85 18.91 2.48
C ALA A 2 14.55 18.29 3.03
N PHE A 3 13.44 18.51 2.32
CA PHE A 3 12.18 17.83 2.63
C PHE A 3 12.28 16.34 2.31
N ARG A 4 11.63 15.51 3.14
CA ARG A 4 11.55 14.06 2.98
C ARG A 4 10.11 13.62 3.19
N ILE A 5 9.59 12.74 2.33
CA ILE A 5 8.33 12.06 2.60
C ILE A 5 8.55 11.10 3.77
N ASN A 6 7.87 11.32 4.89
CA ASN A 6 8.08 10.53 6.10
C ASN A 6 6.96 9.56 6.42
N HIS A 7 5.76 9.75 5.87
CA HIS A 7 4.66 8.81 6.08
C HIS A 7 3.59 8.93 5.01
N ILE A 8 2.81 7.86 4.89
CA ILE A 8 1.52 7.80 4.20
C ILE A 8 0.46 7.56 5.27
N HIS A 9 -0.72 8.18 5.15
CA HIS A 9 -1.80 7.99 6.09
C HIS A 9 -3.04 7.41 5.40
N LEU A 10 -3.48 6.24 5.87
CA LEU A 10 -4.69 5.57 5.41
C LEU A 10 -5.78 5.71 6.49
N LYS A 11 -7.00 5.93 6.05
CA LYS A 11 -8.18 5.85 6.92
C LYS A 11 -8.89 4.52 6.70
N ALA A 12 -9.33 3.91 7.79
CA ALA A 12 -10.01 2.62 7.75
C ALA A 12 -11.10 2.56 8.84
N PRO A 13 -12.25 1.92 8.56
CA PRO A 13 -13.26 1.70 9.58
C PRO A 13 -12.75 0.85 10.75
N ASP A 14 -11.87 -0.12 10.45
CA ASP A 14 -11.19 -0.96 11.43
C ASP A 14 -9.67 -0.90 11.18
N PRO A 15 -8.97 0.08 11.77
CA PRO A 15 -7.56 0.30 11.50
C PRO A 15 -6.65 -0.90 11.79
N ARG A 16 -6.95 -1.65 12.85
CA ARG A 16 -6.16 -2.82 13.19
C ARG A 16 -6.31 -3.94 12.17
N LYS A 17 -7.52 -4.18 11.69
CA LYS A 17 -7.78 -5.16 10.64
C LYS A 17 -7.02 -4.83 9.37
N THR A 18 -7.05 -3.57 8.96
CA THR A 18 -6.31 -3.09 7.78
C THR A 18 -4.80 -3.23 8.00
N ALA A 19 -4.29 -2.85 9.18
CA ALA A 19 -2.87 -3.03 9.51
C ALA A 19 -2.45 -4.50 9.45
N ASP A 20 -3.23 -5.41 10.03
CA ASP A 20 -2.96 -6.84 10.01
C ASP A 20 -2.93 -7.39 8.57
N TRP A 21 -3.77 -6.84 7.68
CA TRP A 21 -3.74 -7.20 6.28
C TRP A 21 -2.38 -6.80 5.63
N TYR A 22 -1.90 -5.58 5.87
CA TYR A 22 -0.60 -5.13 5.35
C TYR A 22 0.57 -5.92 5.93
N VAL A 23 0.46 -6.39 7.18
CA VAL A 23 1.45 -7.31 7.77
C VAL A 23 1.51 -8.61 6.96
N LYS A 24 0.37 -9.20 6.64
CA LYS A 24 0.30 -10.44 5.84
C LYS A 24 0.72 -10.22 4.39
N ALA A 25 0.25 -9.13 3.78
CA ALA A 25 0.47 -8.87 2.37
C ALA A 25 1.90 -8.41 2.06
N PHE A 26 2.48 -7.54 2.90
CA PHE A 26 3.71 -6.82 2.61
C PHE A 26 4.72 -6.79 3.75
N ASN A 27 4.57 -7.66 4.73
CA ASN A 27 5.49 -7.77 5.87
C ASN A 27 5.67 -6.46 6.65
N PHE A 28 4.63 -5.64 6.74
CA PHE A 28 4.68 -4.45 7.58
C PHE A 28 4.90 -4.81 9.03
N LYS A 29 5.56 -3.91 9.76
CA LYS A 29 5.70 -4.00 11.22
C LYS A 29 4.75 -3.02 11.87
N ILE A 30 3.95 -3.50 12.82
CA ILE A 30 3.13 -2.63 13.66
C ILE A 30 4.01 -2.12 14.79
N LEU A 31 4.16 -0.80 14.87
CA LEU A 31 4.99 -0.14 15.89
C LEU A 31 4.17 0.26 17.11
N SER A 32 2.91 0.66 16.90
CA SER A 32 2.01 1.05 17.98
C SER A 32 0.54 0.91 17.54
N ASP A 33 -0.34 0.73 18.50
CA ASP A 33 -1.78 0.60 18.31
C ASP A 33 -2.46 1.21 19.53
N GLU A 34 -2.98 2.41 19.40
CA GLU A 34 -3.53 3.17 20.52
C GLU A 34 -4.72 4.02 20.07
N THR A 35 -5.54 4.44 21.02
CA THR A 35 -6.59 5.44 20.80
C THR A 35 -6.04 6.80 21.20
N ARG A 36 -6.06 7.74 20.25
CA ARG A 36 -5.56 9.09 20.49
C ARG A 36 -6.61 9.96 21.22
N VAL A 37 -6.17 11.10 21.70
CA VAL A 37 -7.02 12.09 22.36
C VAL A 37 -8.20 12.56 21.47
N PHE A 38 -8.07 12.43 20.16
CA PHE A 38 -9.12 12.78 19.19
C PHE A 38 -10.23 11.72 19.06
N GLY A 39 -10.13 10.62 19.81
CA GLY A 39 -11.10 9.51 19.78
C GLY A 39 -10.85 8.48 18.69
N ASP A 40 -9.86 8.68 17.83
CA ASP A 40 -9.52 7.76 16.76
C ASP A 40 -8.52 6.69 17.22
N ARG A 41 -8.78 5.44 16.82
CA ARG A 41 -7.78 4.40 16.93
C ARG A 41 -6.71 4.66 15.87
N PHE A 42 -5.46 4.59 16.29
CA PHE A 42 -4.32 4.92 15.45
C PHE A 42 -3.30 3.80 15.51
N VAL A 43 -3.08 3.14 14.36
CA VAL A 43 -2.09 2.08 14.22
C VAL A 43 -0.94 2.60 13.38
N ARG A 44 0.23 2.65 13.97
CA ARG A 44 1.45 3.07 13.26
C ARG A 44 2.17 1.83 12.75
N CYS A 45 2.40 1.79 11.45
CA CYS A 45 3.15 0.73 10.81
C CYS A 45 4.42 1.26 10.15
N MET A 46 5.33 0.35 9.88
CA MET A 46 6.54 0.61 9.10
C MET A 46 6.61 -0.38 7.95
N SER A 47 6.99 0.08 6.75
CA SER A 47 7.27 -0.80 5.62
C SER A 47 8.38 -1.80 5.95
N GLU A 48 8.43 -2.93 5.23
CA GLU A 48 9.36 -4.03 5.49
C GLU A 48 10.81 -3.57 5.55
N ASP A 49 11.21 -2.70 4.61
CA ASP A 49 12.57 -2.15 4.54
C ASP A 49 12.85 -1.04 5.55
N GLY A 50 11.84 -0.58 6.31
CA GLY A 50 11.94 0.53 7.24
C GLY A 50 11.98 1.91 6.56
N GLY A 51 11.70 1.98 5.25
CA GLY A 51 11.86 3.21 4.48
C GLY A 51 10.75 4.24 4.70
N ILE A 52 9.53 3.81 4.99
CA ILE A 52 8.40 4.73 5.17
C ILE A 52 7.43 4.23 6.23
N ALA A 53 6.93 5.14 7.05
CA ALA A 53 5.84 4.86 7.97
C ALA A 53 4.50 4.89 7.21
N VAL A 54 3.62 3.95 7.53
CA VAL A 54 2.24 3.93 7.05
C VAL A 54 1.34 3.96 8.26
N ASN A 55 0.70 5.09 8.48
CA ASN A 55 -0.23 5.27 9.59
C ASN A 55 -1.64 4.90 9.13
N ILE A 56 -2.35 4.15 9.96
CA ILE A 56 -3.72 3.72 9.67
C ILE A 56 -4.58 4.12 10.85
N SER A 57 -5.61 4.94 10.62
CA SER A 57 -6.47 5.39 11.69
C SER A 57 -7.95 5.41 11.29
N GLY A 58 -8.81 5.34 12.30
CA GLY A 58 -10.24 5.51 12.12
C GLY A 58 -10.66 6.97 12.10
N ALA A 59 -11.97 7.20 12.09
CA ALA A 59 -12.52 8.53 12.22
C ALA A 59 -12.26 9.11 13.62
N ARG A 60 -12.04 10.40 13.69
CA ARG A 60 -12.07 11.13 14.95
C ARG A 60 -13.51 11.23 15.46
N THR A 61 -13.70 11.48 16.74
CA THR A 61 -15.04 11.66 17.31
C THR A 61 -15.81 12.71 16.51
N GLY A 62 -16.99 12.34 16.01
CA GLY A 62 -17.86 13.22 15.22
C GLY A 62 -17.44 13.41 13.76
N GLU A 63 -16.33 12.83 13.32
CA GLU A 63 -15.86 12.94 11.95
C GLU A 63 -16.58 11.94 11.03
N ARG A 64 -17.01 12.40 9.87
CA ARG A 64 -17.54 11.55 8.80
C ARG A 64 -16.52 11.49 7.67
N LEU A 65 -16.11 10.29 7.31
CA LEU A 65 -15.12 10.06 6.26
C LEU A 65 -15.81 9.61 4.97
N GLY A 66 -15.32 10.12 3.85
CA GLY A 66 -15.71 9.62 2.53
C GLY A 66 -15.13 8.25 2.26
N SER A 67 -15.67 7.57 1.25
CA SER A 67 -15.16 6.28 0.79
C SER A 67 -13.79 6.45 0.13
N GLY A 68 -12.98 5.39 0.17
CA GLY A 68 -11.81 5.27 -0.69
C GLY A 68 -12.21 5.13 -2.15
N ASP A 69 -11.26 5.30 -3.04
CA ASP A 69 -11.47 5.17 -4.49
C ASP A 69 -10.26 4.46 -5.12
N ALA A 70 -10.45 3.18 -5.43
CA ALA A 70 -9.43 2.37 -6.07
C ALA A 70 -9.37 2.54 -7.59
N THR A 71 -10.22 3.40 -8.16
CA THR A 71 -10.20 3.76 -9.58
C THR A 71 -9.22 4.90 -9.83
N PRO A 72 -8.77 5.12 -11.08
CA PRO A 72 -7.97 6.30 -11.41
C PRO A 72 -8.70 7.59 -11.03
N HIS A 73 -8.01 8.49 -10.33
CA HIS A 73 -8.58 9.75 -9.85
C HIS A 73 -7.49 10.80 -9.64
N HIS A 74 -7.89 12.03 -9.50
CA HIS A 74 -6.97 13.13 -9.21
C HIS A 74 -6.49 13.10 -7.76
N GLY A 75 -5.34 13.66 -7.50
CA GLY A 75 -4.71 13.71 -6.20
C GLY A 75 -3.80 12.51 -5.95
N LEU A 76 -3.71 12.04 -4.73
CA LEU A 76 -2.95 10.84 -4.40
C LEU A 76 -3.75 9.62 -4.88
N GLU A 77 -3.36 9.08 -6.03
CA GLU A 77 -4.10 7.99 -6.67
C GLU A 77 -3.72 6.63 -6.12
N HIS A 78 -2.42 6.37 -5.92
CA HIS A 78 -1.91 5.09 -5.43
C HIS A 78 -0.54 5.26 -4.78
N PHE A 79 -0.11 4.23 -4.11
CA PHE A 79 1.29 4.03 -3.74
C PHE A 79 1.72 2.63 -4.15
N GLY A 80 3.02 2.41 -4.28
CA GLY A 80 3.52 1.21 -4.93
C GLY A 80 4.51 0.41 -4.11
N PHE A 81 4.66 -0.86 -4.51
CA PHE A 81 5.58 -1.83 -3.94
C PHE A 81 6.41 -2.47 -5.03
N ASP A 82 7.67 -2.71 -4.76
CA ASP A 82 8.50 -3.54 -5.61
C ASP A 82 8.05 -5.01 -5.54
N SER A 83 8.04 -5.67 -6.68
CA SER A 83 7.73 -7.09 -6.78
C SER A 83 8.89 -7.81 -7.47
N ALA A 84 9.29 -8.94 -6.92
CA ALA A 84 10.30 -9.81 -7.55
C ALA A 84 9.67 -10.76 -8.58
N ASN A 85 8.38 -11.03 -8.47
CA ASN A 85 7.61 -11.90 -9.36
C ASN A 85 6.17 -11.43 -9.39
N LEU A 86 5.82 -10.68 -10.42
CA LEU A 86 4.53 -9.99 -10.52
C LEU A 86 3.34 -10.96 -10.49
N GLU A 87 3.41 -12.03 -11.28
CA GLU A 87 2.33 -13.01 -11.37
C GLU A 87 2.11 -13.74 -10.03
N ALA A 88 3.17 -14.11 -9.36
CA ALA A 88 3.10 -14.80 -8.07
C ALA A 88 2.52 -13.86 -6.99
N ASP A 89 2.92 -12.60 -6.98
CA ASP A 89 2.42 -11.63 -6.02
C ASP A 89 0.96 -11.27 -6.29
N ILE A 90 0.55 -11.11 -7.54
CA ILE A 90 -0.85 -10.93 -7.91
C ILE A 90 -1.70 -12.09 -7.37
N ALA A 91 -1.29 -13.34 -7.66
CA ALA A 91 -2.04 -14.52 -7.22
C ALA A 91 -2.14 -14.60 -5.69
N ARG A 92 -1.04 -14.29 -4.99
CA ARG A 92 -1.01 -14.27 -3.53
C ARG A 92 -1.93 -13.21 -2.93
N LEU A 93 -1.89 -12.00 -3.48
CA LEU A 93 -2.73 -10.90 -3.01
C LEU A 93 -4.21 -11.15 -3.29
N GLU A 94 -4.56 -11.74 -4.44
CA GLU A 94 -5.94 -12.12 -4.73
C GLU A 94 -6.50 -13.09 -3.68
N LYS A 95 -5.71 -14.05 -3.21
CA LYS A 95 -6.08 -14.95 -2.12
C LYS A 95 -6.27 -14.24 -0.79
N LEU A 96 -5.63 -13.08 -0.62
CA LEU A 96 -5.80 -12.23 0.56
C LEU A 96 -6.94 -11.21 0.41
N GLY A 97 -7.79 -11.36 -0.60
CA GLY A 97 -8.92 -10.48 -0.81
C GLY A 97 -8.58 -9.16 -1.51
N CYS A 98 -7.44 -9.10 -2.21
CA CYS A 98 -6.99 -7.92 -2.94
C CYS A 98 -7.04 -8.21 -4.45
N PRO A 99 -8.16 -7.91 -5.12
CA PRO A 99 -8.33 -8.26 -6.53
C PRO A 99 -7.48 -7.39 -7.45
N LEU A 100 -7.09 -7.98 -8.60
CA LEU A 100 -6.44 -7.26 -9.68
C LEU A 100 -7.40 -6.28 -10.33
N LEU A 101 -6.97 -5.04 -10.51
CA LEU A 101 -7.73 -3.99 -11.19
C LEU A 101 -7.26 -3.81 -12.63
N GLU A 102 -5.96 -3.82 -12.86
CA GLU A 102 -5.36 -3.53 -14.15
C GLU A 102 -3.99 -4.21 -14.27
N GLY A 103 -3.72 -4.81 -15.42
CA GLY A 103 -2.42 -5.42 -15.71
C GLY A 103 -2.44 -6.96 -15.63
N PRO A 104 -1.28 -7.62 -15.72
CA PRO A 104 0.07 -7.03 -15.88
C PRO A 104 0.22 -6.21 -17.17
N ILE A 105 0.93 -5.09 -17.07
CA ILE A 105 1.24 -4.20 -18.19
C ILE A 105 2.75 -4.13 -18.35
N GLN A 106 3.25 -4.34 -19.57
CA GLN A 106 4.63 -4.05 -19.91
C GLN A 106 4.75 -2.58 -20.32
N VAL A 107 5.37 -1.77 -19.49
CA VAL A 107 5.69 -0.37 -19.86
C VAL A 107 6.79 -0.41 -20.93
N PRO A 108 6.62 0.24 -22.08
CA PRO A 108 7.66 0.27 -23.12
C PRO A 108 8.99 0.78 -22.54
N ASN A 109 10.05 -0.01 -22.69
CA ASN A 109 11.38 0.27 -22.14
C ASN A 109 11.44 0.48 -20.62
N GLY A 110 10.47 -0.07 -19.90
CA GLY A 110 10.31 0.13 -18.46
C GLY A 110 9.91 -1.16 -17.74
N PRO A 111 9.41 -1.01 -16.53
CA PRO A 111 9.01 -2.13 -15.70
C PRO A 111 7.71 -2.78 -16.18
N ARG A 112 7.40 -3.93 -15.59
CA ARG A 112 6.05 -4.51 -15.64
C ARG A 112 5.29 -4.07 -14.41
N ILE A 113 4.04 -3.68 -14.57
CA ILE A 113 3.22 -3.13 -13.50
C ILE A 113 1.86 -3.81 -13.42
N ALA A 114 1.26 -3.75 -12.24
CA ALA A 114 -0.12 -4.14 -12.01
C ALA A 114 -0.73 -3.27 -10.91
N PHE A 115 -2.02 -3.00 -11.04
CA PHE A 115 -2.77 -2.27 -10.01
C PHE A 115 -3.74 -3.22 -9.32
N MET A 116 -3.79 -3.12 -7.99
CA MET A 116 -4.59 -3.98 -7.15
C MET A 116 -5.50 -3.15 -6.23
N ARG A 117 -6.63 -3.74 -5.82
CA ARG A 117 -7.52 -3.12 -4.83
C ARG A 117 -7.19 -3.63 -3.44
N ALA A 118 -6.47 -2.83 -2.68
CA ALA A 118 -6.20 -3.09 -1.27
C ALA A 118 -7.41 -2.75 -0.38
N PRO A 119 -7.41 -3.12 0.91
CA PRO A 119 -8.52 -2.80 1.81
C PRO A 119 -8.93 -1.33 1.78
N ASP A 120 -10.22 -1.10 2.02
CA ASP A 120 -10.84 0.22 2.08
C ASP A 120 -10.76 0.98 0.76
N ASP A 121 -10.82 0.25 -0.37
CA ASP A 121 -10.73 0.79 -1.72
C ASP A 121 -9.49 1.67 -1.93
N THR A 122 -8.35 1.19 -1.43
CA THR A 122 -7.05 1.80 -1.69
C THR A 122 -6.43 1.19 -2.95
N ARG A 123 -6.07 2.05 -3.92
CA ARG A 123 -5.35 1.61 -5.11
C ARG A 123 -3.87 1.46 -4.78
N ILE A 124 -3.31 0.30 -5.05
CA ILE A 124 -1.87 0.04 -4.92
C ILE A 124 -1.32 -0.46 -6.24
N GLU A 125 -0.01 -0.23 -6.45
CA GLU A 125 0.71 -0.68 -7.63
C GLU A 125 1.78 -1.68 -7.23
N LEU A 126 1.95 -2.73 -8.03
CA LEU A 126 3.11 -3.61 -7.98
C LEU A 126 4.02 -3.29 -9.16
N ILE A 127 5.31 -3.13 -8.91
CA ILE A 127 6.29 -2.81 -9.92
C ILE A 127 7.38 -3.89 -9.93
N GLU A 128 7.45 -4.62 -11.04
CA GLU A 128 8.52 -5.59 -11.28
C GLU A 128 9.55 -4.97 -12.22
N THR A 129 10.67 -4.55 -11.66
CA THR A 129 11.77 -4.02 -12.44
C THR A 129 12.52 -5.16 -13.11
N VAL A 130 12.99 -4.93 -14.34
CA VAL A 130 13.84 -5.90 -15.05
C VAL A 130 15.10 -6.11 -14.23
N ARG A 131 15.31 -7.31 -13.73
CA ARG A 131 16.59 -7.66 -13.09
C ARG A 131 17.66 -7.67 -14.15
N CYS A 132 18.72 -6.89 -13.96
CA CYS A 132 19.93 -7.05 -14.75
C CYS A 132 20.45 -8.45 -14.51
N VAL A 133 20.45 -9.27 -15.55
CA VAL A 133 21.19 -10.53 -15.53
C VAL A 133 22.67 -10.17 -15.50
N SER A 134 23.45 -10.77 -14.60
CA SER A 134 24.87 -10.50 -14.44
C SER A 134 25.58 -10.43 -15.79
N GLY A 135 26.05 -9.22 -16.17
CA GLY A 135 26.77 -8.96 -17.41
C GLY A 135 26.08 -8.10 -18.46
N GLY A 136 24.86 -7.64 -18.22
CA GLY A 136 24.15 -6.72 -19.12
C GLY A 136 23.85 -5.38 -18.45
N CYS A 137 24.07 -4.28 -19.17
CA CYS A 137 23.54 -2.97 -18.74
C CYS A 137 22.00 -2.96 -18.89
N CYS A 138 21.33 -2.62 -17.84
CA CYS A 138 19.92 -2.29 -17.90
C CYS A 138 19.72 -0.85 -18.28
#